data_0cc0935c6e993e8411e69dd52e88fecd
#
_entry.id   0cc0935c6e993e8411e69dd52e88fecd
#
_cell.length_a   1.000
_cell.length_b   1.000
_cell.length_c   1.000
_cell.angle_alpha   90.00
_cell.angle_beta   90.00
_cell.angle_gamma   90.00
#
_symmetry.space_group_name_H-M   'P 1'
#
loop_
_entity.id
_entity.type
_entity.pdbx_description
1 polymer ?
#
loop_
_entity_poly.entity_id
_entity_poly.type
_entity_poly.pdbx_seq_one_letter_code
_entity_poly.pdbx_strand_id
1 'polypeptide(L)'
;MKACNATAVDTDDAALTGCQRRRFFRNSGLFAAGLVAAGSLAPLREAAAMAAGSTDDDTAILNTALGLEYQAIAAYQLGAESGLLQKSVLAVAVKFQTQHKAHAQVLASTVRKLGGTPVTPKALADYRFPTSQLKTQADVLEFAAGLEKGAASAYLGAVPQFHNADLARAAASIMGDETMHWAILLNALGMDPVPAAFIG
;
A
#
# COMPACT_ATOMS: atom_id res chain seq x y z
N MET A 1 -50.42 -31.70 22.83
CA MET A 1 -51.39 -30.88 22.06
C MET A 1 -50.88 -29.46 21.96
N LYS A 2 -50.85 -28.96 20.76
CA LYS A 2 -50.62 -27.60 20.29
C LYS A 2 -49.16 -27.11 20.20
N ALA A 3 -48.80 -26.96 18.94
CA ALA A 3 -47.61 -26.37 18.36
C ALA A 3 -47.46 -24.87 18.69
N CYS A 4 -46.24 -24.43 18.93
CA CYS A 4 -45.85 -23.05 18.78
C CYS A 4 -45.07 -22.91 17.47
N ASN A 5 -45.66 -22.11 16.62
CA ASN A 5 -45.11 -21.68 15.35
C ASN A 5 -43.99 -20.65 15.63
N ALA A 6 -42.77 -20.94 15.33
CA ALA A 6 -41.68 -19.97 15.28
C ALA A 6 -41.31 -19.74 13.82
N THR A 7 -41.59 -18.56 13.36
CA THR A 7 -41.20 -18.03 12.05
C THR A 7 -39.69 -18.10 11.87
N ALA A 8 -39.26 -18.84 10.88
CA ALA A 8 -37.89 -18.89 10.43
C ALA A 8 -37.50 -17.52 9.86
N VAL A 9 -36.42 -16.96 10.40
CA VAL A 9 -35.66 -15.90 9.75
C VAL A 9 -34.63 -16.64 8.89
N ASP A 10 -34.80 -16.56 7.57
CA ASP A 10 -33.82 -17.03 6.58
C ASP A 10 -32.55 -16.21 6.72
N THR A 11 -31.52 -16.80 7.28
CA THR A 11 -30.14 -16.34 7.16
C THR A 11 -29.48 -17.19 6.08
N ASP A 12 -29.65 -16.79 4.82
CA ASP A 12 -28.81 -17.26 3.73
C ASP A 12 -27.40 -16.66 3.88
N ASP A 13 -26.62 -17.21 4.79
CA ASP A 13 -25.18 -17.05 4.87
C ASP A 13 -24.57 -18.02 3.85
N ALA A 14 -24.52 -17.54 2.57
CA ALA A 14 -23.89 -18.27 1.48
C ALA A 14 -22.39 -18.28 1.69
N ALA A 15 -21.93 -19.27 2.45
CA ALA A 15 -20.52 -19.66 2.47
C ALA A 15 -20.08 -19.95 1.04
N LEU A 16 -19.34 -19.02 0.45
CA LEU A 16 -18.69 -19.17 -0.84
C LEU A 16 -17.72 -20.37 -0.76
N THR A 17 -18.18 -21.53 -1.18
CA THR A 17 -17.39 -22.74 -1.20
C THR A 17 -16.19 -22.58 -2.12
N GLY A 18 -15.04 -23.14 -1.74
CA GLY A 18 -13.75 -23.03 -2.45
C GLY A 18 -13.75 -23.42 -3.93
N CYS A 19 -14.88 -23.91 -4.46
CA CYS A 19 -15.07 -24.25 -5.86
C CYS A 19 -15.29 -23.00 -6.75
N GLN A 20 -15.85 -21.90 -6.23
CA GLN A 20 -16.07 -20.67 -7.01
C GLN A 20 -14.76 -19.88 -7.18
N ARG A 21 -13.85 -19.93 -6.19
CA ARG A 21 -12.52 -19.30 -6.32
C ARG A 21 -11.66 -19.91 -7.41
N ARG A 22 -11.80 -21.21 -7.68
CA ARG A 22 -11.05 -21.91 -8.74
C ARG A 22 -11.58 -21.68 -10.16
N ARG A 23 -12.83 -21.23 -10.31
CA ARG A 23 -13.42 -20.94 -11.63
C ARG A 23 -12.97 -19.59 -12.19
N PHE A 24 -12.67 -18.63 -11.32
CA PHE A 24 -12.20 -17.31 -11.77
C PHE A 24 -10.82 -17.37 -12.45
N PHE A 25 -9.94 -18.28 -12.02
CA PHE A 25 -8.58 -18.43 -12.60
C PHE A 25 -8.49 -19.35 -13.82
N ARG A 26 -9.59 -19.98 -14.25
CA ARG A 26 -9.54 -21.01 -15.31
C ARG A 26 -10.01 -20.53 -16.67
N ASN A 27 -10.46 -19.29 -16.81
CA ASN A 27 -11.01 -18.75 -18.07
C ASN A 27 -10.08 -17.76 -18.78
N SER A 28 -8.82 -17.66 -18.41
CA SER A 28 -7.83 -16.76 -19.07
C SER A 28 -6.81 -17.58 -19.90
N GLY A 29 -7.25 -18.58 -20.61
CA GLY A 29 -6.35 -19.42 -21.40
C GLY A 29 -7.03 -20.12 -22.55
N LEU A 30 -7.39 -19.39 -23.59
CA LEU A 30 -7.65 -19.93 -24.93
C LEU A 30 -7.57 -18.79 -25.94
N PHE A 31 -6.35 -18.44 -26.35
CA PHE A 31 -6.15 -17.78 -27.63
C PHE A 31 -5.68 -18.84 -28.65
N ALA A 32 -6.56 -19.07 -29.60
CA ALA A 32 -6.39 -19.95 -30.72
C ALA A 32 -5.16 -19.55 -31.54
N ALA A 33 -4.36 -20.58 -31.89
CA ALA A 33 -3.40 -20.49 -32.94
C ALA A 33 -4.14 -20.31 -34.29
N GLY A 34 -3.97 -19.17 -34.92
CA GLY A 34 -4.53 -18.83 -36.22
C GLY A 34 -3.51 -18.13 -37.10
N LEU A 35 -3.07 -18.82 -38.11
CA LEU A 35 -2.45 -18.42 -39.38
C LEU A 35 -1.49 -17.24 -39.39
N VAL A 36 -0.22 -17.57 -39.60
CA VAL A 36 0.82 -16.61 -40.05
C VAL A 36 0.55 -16.28 -41.52
N ALA A 37 0.02 -15.07 -41.77
CA ALA A 37 0.14 -14.40 -43.08
C ALA A 37 1.29 -13.38 -42.93
N ALA A 38 2.26 -13.46 -43.82
CA ALA A 38 3.38 -12.53 -43.92
C ALA A 38 2.88 -11.12 -44.24
N GLY A 39 2.82 -10.24 -43.24
CA GLY A 39 2.40 -8.85 -43.38
C GLY A 39 2.76 -8.05 -42.15
N SER A 40 3.77 -7.19 -42.28
CA SER A 40 4.19 -6.10 -41.40
C SER A 40 4.43 -6.41 -39.90
N LEU A 41 5.68 -6.38 -39.50
CA LEU A 41 6.14 -6.42 -38.11
C LEU A 41 5.81 -5.12 -37.32
N ALA A 42 5.16 -4.15 -37.94
CA ALA A 42 4.81 -2.86 -37.35
C ALA A 42 3.92 -2.97 -36.08
N PRO A 43 2.80 -3.73 -36.06
CA PRO A 43 1.94 -3.78 -34.88
C PRO A 43 2.60 -4.46 -33.65
N LEU A 44 3.54 -5.38 -33.88
CA LEU A 44 4.29 -6.02 -32.79
C LEU A 44 5.32 -5.07 -32.15
N ARG A 45 5.88 -4.15 -32.94
CA ARG A 45 6.78 -3.10 -32.43
C ARG A 45 6.05 -2.04 -31.64
N GLU A 46 4.88 -1.60 -32.10
CA GLU A 46 4.02 -0.66 -31.36
C GLU A 46 3.50 -1.24 -30.06
N ALA A 47 3.01 -2.48 -30.07
CA ALA A 47 2.56 -3.17 -28.86
C ALA A 47 3.70 -3.36 -27.83
N ALA A 48 4.91 -3.69 -28.31
CA ALA A 48 6.09 -3.79 -27.45
C ALA A 48 6.53 -2.43 -26.89
N ALA A 49 6.45 -1.36 -27.67
CA ALA A 49 6.78 0.00 -27.23
C ALA A 49 5.73 0.52 -26.22
N MET A 50 4.44 0.25 -26.42
CA MET A 50 3.38 0.61 -25.47
C MET A 50 3.52 -0.18 -24.16
N ALA A 51 3.85 -1.48 -24.23
CA ALA A 51 4.10 -2.31 -23.04
C ALA A 51 5.36 -1.85 -22.27
N ALA A 52 6.41 -1.43 -22.96
CA ALA A 52 7.61 -0.88 -22.33
C ALA A 52 7.32 0.47 -21.65
N GLY A 53 6.57 1.38 -22.30
CA GLY A 53 6.16 2.64 -21.70
C GLY A 53 5.33 2.45 -20.43
N SER A 54 4.38 1.53 -20.44
CA SER A 54 3.57 1.24 -19.24
C SER A 54 4.39 0.65 -18.09
N THR A 55 5.45 -0.13 -18.38
CA THR A 55 6.33 -0.68 -17.37
C THR A 55 7.23 0.39 -16.75
N ASP A 56 7.69 1.35 -17.56
CA ASP A 56 8.50 2.48 -17.07
C ASP A 56 7.66 3.39 -16.18
N ASP A 57 6.39 3.65 -16.52
CA ASP A 57 5.45 4.43 -15.72
C ASP A 57 5.18 3.73 -14.37
N ASP A 58 4.85 2.43 -14.38
CA ASP A 58 4.64 1.64 -13.16
C ASP A 58 5.91 1.64 -12.27
N THR A 59 7.08 1.54 -12.87
CA THR A 59 8.37 1.60 -12.17
C THR A 59 8.61 2.96 -11.52
N ALA A 60 8.25 4.06 -12.18
CA ALA A 60 8.36 5.41 -11.63
C ALA A 60 7.44 5.60 -10.41
N ILE A 61 6.19 5.11 -10.49
CA ILE A 61 5.23 5.14 -9.39
C ILE A 61 5.78 4.34 -8.20
N LEU A 62 6.27 3.12 -8.43
CA LEU A 62 6.84 2.27 -7.38
C LEU A 62 8.06 2.91 -6.71
N ASN A 63 8.92 3.59 -7.46
CA ASN A 63 10.07 4.30 -6.91
C ASN A 63 9.66 5.52 -6.08
N THR A 64 8.60 6.21 -6.47
CA THR A 64 8.03 7.30 -5.67
C THR A 64 7.51 6.76 -4.34
N ALA A 65 6.72 5.68 -4.36
CA ALA A 65 6.25 5.00 -3.17
C ALA A 65 7.41 4.52 -2.28
N LEU A 66 8.42 3.88 -2.87
CA LEU A 66 9.62 3.43 -2.15
C LEU A 66 10.35 4.58 -1.44
N GLY A 67 10.38 5.76 -2.04
CA GLY A 67 10.93 6.97 -1.42
C GLY A 67 10.15 7.40 -0.18
N LEU A 68 8.82 7.27 -0.18
CA LEU A 68 7.95 7.55 0.97
C LEU A 68 8.16 6.52 2.09
N GLU A 69 8.29 5.22 1.74
CA GLU A 69 8.60 4.19 2.74
C GLU A 69 9.95 4.46 3.44
N TYR A 70 10.97 4.83 2.70
CA TYR A 70 12.26 5.19 3.30
C TYR A 70 12.17 6.42 4.20
N GLN A 71 11.33 7.40 3.84
CA GLN A 71 11.06 8.56 4.69
C GLN A 71 10.37 8.13 5.99
N ALA A 72 9.36 7.28 5.93
CA ALA A 72 8.68 6.76 7.11
C ALA A 72 9.63 5.95 8.01
N ILE A 73 10.43 5.04 7.44
CA ILE A 73 11.44 4.28 8.20
C ILE A 73 12.38 5.22 8.96
N ALA A 74 12.86 6.28 8.32
CA ALA A 74 13.75 7.26 8.94
C ALA A 74 13.04 8.09 10.03
N ALA A 75 11.79 8.47 9.81
CA ALA A 75 10.98 9.21 10.77
C ALA A 75 10.68 8.38 12.03
N TYR A 76 10.31 7.12 11.86
CA TYR A 76 10.10 6.19 12.98
C TYR A 76 11.39 5.90 13.76
N GLN A 77 12.54 5.81 13.07
CA GLN A 77 13.84 5.70 13.72
C GLN A 77 14.11 6.93 14.59
N LEU A 78 13.93 8.13 14.03
CA LEU A 78 14.08 9.40 14.75
C LEU A 78 13.17 9.45 15.99
N GLY A 79 11.90 9.09 15.83
CA GLY A 79 10.94 9.05 16.93
C GLY A 79 11.34 8.05 18.02
N ALA A 80 11.77 6.86 17.65
CA ALA A 80 12.19 5.81 18.58
C ALA A 80 13.45 6.21 19.38
N GLU A 81 14.39 6.92 18.77
CA GLU A 81 15.63 7.38 19.38
C GLU A 81 15.49 8.70 20.15
N SER A 82 14.37 9.38 20.03
CA SER A 82 14.13 10.70 20.65
C SER A 82 14.14 10.69 22.18
N GLY A 83 13.88 9.53 22.80
CA GLY A 83 13.66 9.40 24.25
C GLY A 83 12.35 9.99 24.74
N LEU A 84 11.49 10.51 23.84
CA LEU A 84 10.21 11.16 24.16
C LEU A 84 9.04 10.17 24.30
N LEU A 85 9.16 8.96 23.73
CA LEU A 85 8.06 8.01 23.67
C LEU A 85 8.00 7.14 24.94
N GLN A 86 6.80 7.01 25.50
CA GLN A 86 6.53 6.01 26.54
C GLN A 86 6.73 4.60 25.98
N LYS A 87 7.07 3.64 26.83
CA LYS A 87 7.43 2.28 26.42
C LYS A 87 6.37 1.59 25.55
N SER A 88 5.09 1.78 25.84
CA SER A 88 4.00 1.21 25.05
C SER A 88 3.89 1.83 23.67
N VAL A 89 4.07 3.15 23.56
CA VAL A 89 4.05 3.89 22.30
C VAL A 89 5.28 3.58 21.46
N LEU A 90 6.46 3.47 22.09
CA LEU A 90 7.69 3.05 21.42
C LEU A 90 7.54 1.65 20.79
N ALA A 91 6.88 0.71 21.48
CA ALA A 91 6.63 -0.62 20.93
C ALA A 91 5.77 -0.58 19.65
N VAL A 92 4.76 0.31 19.60
CA VAL A 92 3.93 0.53 18.40
C VAL A 92 4.76 1.17 17.29
N ALA A 93 5.56 2.19 17.60
CA ALA A 93 6.43 2.85 16.63
C ALA A 93 7.42 1.88 15.97
N VAL A 94 8.05 1.00 16.75
CA VAL A 94 8.95 -0.05 16.25
C VAL A 94 8.20 -1.06 15.37
N LYS A 95 6.96 -1.41 15.71
CA LYS A 95 6.12 -2.27 14.88
C LYS A 95 5.84 -1.63 13.53
N PHE A 96 5.41 -0.37 13.50
CA PHE A 96 5.12 0.35 12.25
C PHE A 96 6.38 0.50 11.39
N GLN A 97 7.52 0.86 12.00
CA GLN A 97 8.79 0.87 11.27
C GLN A 97 9.10 -0.48 10.60
N THR A 98 8.77 -1.60 11.27
CA THR A 98 8.99 -2.93 10.72
C THR A 98 8.08 -3.19 9.51
N GLN A 99 6.84 -2.70 9.54
CA GLN A 99 5.89 -2.80 8.41
C GLN A 99 6.37 -1.95 7.23
N HIS A 100 6.78 -0.70 7.44
CA HIS A 100 7.40 0.12 6.39
C HIS A 100 8.64 -0.53 5.77
N LYS A 101 9.49 -1.19 6.57
CA LYS A 101 10.63 -1.97 6.04
C LYS A 101 10.17 -3.11 5.14
N ALA A 102 9.09 -3.79 5.48
CA ALA A 102 8.51 -4.84 4.63
C ALA A 102 7.93 -4.26 3.33
N HIS A 103 7.21 -3.15 3.39
CA HIS A 103 6.72 -2.42 2.22
C HIS A 103 7.88 -2.01 1.30
N ALA A 104 8.91 -1.36 1.84
CA ALA A 104 10.10 -0.95 1.09
C ALA A 104 10.80 -2.13 0.41
N GLN A 105 10.91 -3.28 1.09
CA GLN A 105 11.50 -4.49 0.53
C GLN A 105 10.71 -5.02 -0.67
N VAL A 106 9.38 -5.07 -0.56
CA VAL A 106 8.50 -5.51 -1.65
C VAL A 106 8.59 -4.56 -2.83
N LEU A 107 8.48 -3.24 -2.60
CA LEU A 107 8.58 -2.23 -3.65
C LEU A 107 9.93 -2.29 -4.37
N ALA A 108 11.04 -2.32 -3.63
CA ALA A 108 12.38 -2.41 -4.22
C ALA A 108 12.59 -3.69 -5.02
N SER A 109 12.07 -4.84 -4.54
CA SER A 109 12.15 -6.10 -5.29
C SER A 109 11.33 -6.07 -6.57
N THR A 110 10.16 -5.41 -6.52
CA THR A 110 9.26 -5.27 -7.68
C THR A 110 9.87 -4.37 -8.74
N VAL A 111 10.44 -3.22 -8.36
CA VAL A 111 11.19 -2.34 -9.29
C VAL A 111 12.28 -3.12 -10.03
N ARG A 112 13.07 -3.94 -9.32
CA ARG A 112 14.10 -4.78 -9.97
C ARG A 112 13.50 -5.82 -10.93
N LYS A 113 12.39 -6.46 -10.55
CA LYS A 113 11.69 -7.45 -11.41
C LYS A 113 11.18 -6.82 -12.70
N LEU A 114 10.80 -5.54 -12.67
CA LEU A 114 10.40 -4.78 -13.85
C LEU A 114 11.58 -4.26 -14.67
N GLY A 115 12.83 -4.54 -14.26
CA GLY A 115 14.04 -4.08 -14.95
C GLY A 115 14.52 -2.69 -14.53
N GLY A 116 13.85 -2.05 -13.59
CA GLY A 116 14.20 -0.73 -13.08
C GLY A 116 15.26 -0.77 -11.98
N THR A 117 15.75 0.42 -11.62
CA THR A 117 16.69 0.62 -10.50
C THR A 117 15.92 1.22 -9.31
N PRO A 118 15.84 0.52 -8.15
CA PRO A 118 15.22 1.06 -6.96
C PRO A 118 15.95 2.31 -6.46
N VAL A 119 15.20 3.33 -6.04
CA VAL A 119 15.77 4.45 -5.29
C VAL A 119 16.38 3.96 -3.99
N THR A 120 17.35 4.70 -3.47
CA THR A 120 18.04 4.39 -2.21
C THR A 120 17.58 5.33 -1.10
N PRO A 121 17.63 4.89 0.19
CA PRO A 121 17.33 5.77 1.31
C PRO A 121 18.30 6.95 1.34
N LYS A 122 17.79 8.11 1.74
CA LYS A 122 18.57 9.32 1.96
C LYS A 122 19.24 9.27 3.34
N ALA A 123 20.24 10.12 3.56
CA ALA A 123 20.72 10.39 4.91
C ALA A 123 19.62 11.08 5.74
N LEU A 124 19.60 10.86 7.06
CA LEU A 124 18.55 11.39 7.94
C LEU A 124 18.35 12.91 7.79
N ALA A 125 19.45 13.64 7.68
CA ALA A 125 19.43 15.11 7.53
C ALA A 125 18.76 15.59 6.23
N ASP A 126 18.78 14.75 5.17
CA ASP A 126 18.23 15.12 3.87
C ASP A 126 16.70 15.03 3.80
N TYR A 127 16.06 14.37 4.77
CA TYR A 127 14.60 14.35 4.90
C TYR A 127 14.01 15.64 5.47
N ARG A 128 14.84 16.52 6.07
CA ARG A 128 14.43 17.82 6.62
C ARG A 128 13.26 17.71 7.61
N PHE A 129 13.29 16.71 8.48
CA PHE A 129 12.29 16.57 9.52
C PHE A 129 12.28 17.75 10.50
N PRO A 130 11.13 18.12 11.09
CA PRO A 130 11.00 19.25 11.99
C PRO A 130 11.55 18.94 13.40
N THR A 131 12.77 18.43 13.50
CA THR A 131 13.37 17.93 14.76
C THR A 131 13.39 18.96 15.88
N SER A 132 13.52 20.25 15.54
CA SER A 132 13.47 21.34 16.52
C SER A 132 12.09 21.53 17.16
N GLN A 133 11.03 21.01 16.55
CA GLN A 133 9.64 21.12 17.01
C GLN A 133 9.22 19.89 17.84
N LEU A 134 9.93 18.77 17.74
CA LEU A 134 9.63 17.54 18.47
C LEU A 134 10.15 17.63 19.90
N LYS A 135 9.30 18.02 20.85
CA LYS A 135 9.63 18.25 22.27
C LYS A 135 8.92 17.30 23.21
N THR A 136 7.79 16.77 22.81
CA THR A 136 6.91 15.89 23.59
C THR A 136 6.54 14.65 22.81
N GLN A 137 6.00 13.64 23.49
CA GLN A 137 5.41 12.48 22.82
C GLN A 137 4.30 12.88 21.84
N ALA A 138 3.47 13.87 22.21
CA ALA A 138 2.40 14.32 21.35
C ALA A 138 2.94 14.88 20.02
N ASP A 139 4.00 15.71 20.08
CA ASP A 139 4.61 16.24 18.85
C ASP A 139 5.14 15.14 17.92
N VAL A 140 5.74 14.09 18.50
CA VAL A 140 6.24 12.93 17.72
C VAL A 140 5.07 12.17 17.09
N LEU A 141 3.98 11.96 17.84
CA LEU A 141 2.79 11.26 17.35
C LEU A 141 2.06 12.07 16.27
N GLU A 142 1.91 13.39 16.44
CA GLU A 142 1.31 14.28 15.43
C GLU A 142 2.13 14.30 14.13
N PHE A 143 3.45 14.38 14.26
CA PHE A 143 4.35 14.30 13.11
C PHE A 143 4.20 12.97 12.38
N ALA A 144 4.21 11.84 13.09
CA ALA A 144 4.00 10.51 12.51
C ALA A 144 2.61 10.39 11.87
N ALA A 145 1.55 10.84 12.53
CA ALA A 145 0.19 10.82 12.00
C ALA A 145 0.06 11.62 10.69
N GLY A 146 0.76 12.74 10.58
CA GLY A 146 0.84 13.51 9.34
C GLY A 146 1.51 12.74 8.20
N LEU A 147 2.58 11.99 8.49
CA LEU A 147 3.27 11.16 7.49
C LEU A 147 2.38 10.00 7.03
N GLU A 148 1.71 9.30 7.95
CA GLU A 148 0.81 8.19 7.61
C GLU A 148 -0.38 8.65 6.77
N LYS A 149 -1.01 9.75 7.14
CA LYS A 149 -2.08 10.34 6.33
C LYS A 149 -1.57 10.71 4.93
N GLY A 150 -0.37 11.30 4.85
CA GLY A 150 0.26 11.65 3.59
C GLY A 150 0.57 10.43 2.73
N ALA A 151 1.07 9.34 3.33
CA ALA A 151 1.33 8.07 2.64
C ALA A 151 0.03 7.44 2.12
N ALA A 152 -1.00 7.33 2.97
CA ALA A 152 -2.30 6.81 2.56
C ALA A 152 -2.90 7.60 1.37
N SER A 153 -2.84 8.95 1.42
CA SER A 153 -3.29 9.81 0.32
C SER A 153 -2.45 9.64 -0.95
N ALA A 154 -1.14 9.48 -0.82
CA ALA A 154 -0.26 9.24 -1.96
C ALA A 154 -0.56 7.90 -2.65
N TYR A 155 -0.74 6.82 -1.88
CA TYR A 155 -1.15 5.53 -2.41
C TYR A 155 -2.54 5.58 -3.06
N LEU A 156 -3.50 6.29 -2.45
CA LEU A 156 -4.83 6.51 -3.04
C LEU A 156 -4.73 7.14 -4.42
N GLY A 157 -3.88 8.16 -4.57
CA GLY A 157 -3.63 8.82 -5.85
C GLY A 157 -2.86 7.95 -6.85
N ALA A 158 -2.00 7.05 -6.37
CA ALA A 158 -1.18 6.19 -7.22
C ALA A 158 -1.95 4.98 -7.78
N VAL A 159 -2.87 4.37 -7.00
CA VAL A 159 -3.60 3.16 -7.38
C VAL A 159 -4.23 3.23 -8.78
N PRO A 160 -4.97 4.29 -9.17
CA PRO A 160 -5.59 4.36 -10.50
C PRO A 160 -4.60 4.62 -11.63
N GLN A 161 -3.34 4.93 -11.34
CA GLN A 161 -2.31 5.24 -12.33
C GLN A 161 -1.50 4.02 -12.76
N PHE A 162 -1.57 2.91 -12.02
CA PHE A 162 -0.89 1.68 -12.40
C PHE A 162 -1.53 1.05 -13.64
N HIS A 163 -0.72 0.69 -14.61
CA HIS A 163 -1.12 -0.11 -15.77
C HIS A 163 -1.29 -1.58 -15.42
N ASN A 164 -0.51 -2.07 -14.45
CA ASN A 164 -0.58 -3.45 -13.96
C ASN A 164 -1.54 -3.53 -12.76
N ALA A 165 -2.64 -4.28 -12.92
CA ALA A 165 -3.66 -4.46 -11.89
C ALA A 165 -3.15 -5.15 -10.61
N ASP A 166 -2.12 -5.98 -10.69
CA ASP A 166 -1.53 -6.62 -9.51
C ASP A 166 -0.69 -5.63 -8.70
N LEU A 167 -0.02 -4.68 -9.37
CA LEU A 167 0.67 -3.57 -8.70
C LEU A 167 -0.33 -2.61 -8.06
N ALA A 168 -1.41 -2.25 -8.74
CA ALA A 168 -2.50 -1.46 -8.19
C ALA A 168 -3.09 -2.12 -6.92
N ARG A 169 -3.30 -3.43 -6.94
CA ARG A 169 -3.79 -4.19 -5.79
C ARG A 169 -2.79 -4.20 -4.63
N ALA A 170 -1.50 -4.36 -4.90
CA ALA A 170 -0.45 -4.30 -3.90
C ALA A 170 -0.38 -2.91 -3.24
N ALA A 171 -0.42 -1.85 -4.05
CA ALA A 171 -0.46 -0.46 -3.57
C ALA A 171 -1.71 -0.17 -2.71
N ALA A 172 -2.89 -0.67 -3.12
CA ALA A 172 -4.11 -0.55 -2.33
C ALA A 172 -4.02 -1.31 -0.97
N SER A 173 -3.29 -2.42 -0.92
CA SER A 173 -3.04 -3.14 0.33
C SER A 173 -2.15 -2.34 1.28
N ILE A 174 -1.09 -1.71 0.77
CA ILE A 174 -0.22 -0.83 1.56
C ILE A 174 -1.03 0.39 2.04
N MET A 175 -1.82 1.03 1.18
CA MET A 175 -2.71 2.12 1.55
C MET A 175 -3.60 1.76 2.75
N GLY A 176 -4.13 0.53 2.78
CA GLY A 176 -4.92 0.03 3.90
C GLY A 176 -4.12 -0.01 5.20
N ASP A 177 -2.84 -0.43 5.16
CA ASP A 177 -1.96 -0.49 6.33
C ASP A 177 -1.61 0.93 6.83
N GLU A 178 -1.26 1.86 5.93
CA GLU A 178 -1.00 3.26 6.27
C GLU A 178 -2.22 3.95 6.92
N THR A 179 -3.42 3.61 6.46
CA THR A 179 -4.67 4.10 7.06
C THR A 179 -4.84 3.57 8.48
N MET A 180 -4.51 2.29 8.73
CA MET A 180 -4.55 1.69 10.08
C MET A 180 -3.49 2.32 11.00
N HIS A 181 -2.28 2.59 10.51
CA HIS A 181 -1.25 3.30 11.26
C HIS A 181 -1.75 4.68 11.68
N TRP A 182 -2.29 5.46 10.72
CA TRP A 182 -2.85 6.77 10.99
C TRP A 182 -3.95 6.73 12.06
N ALA A 183 -4.92 5.81 11.94
CA ALA A 183 -6.00 5.66 12.91
C ALA A 183 -5.48 5.34 14.33
N ILE A 184 -4.48 4.45 14.45
CA ILE A 184 -3.86 4.10 15.73
C ILE A 184 -3.14 5.30 16.34
N LEU A 185 -2.44 6.11 15.54
CA LEU A 185 -1.77 7.33 16.02
C LEU A 185 -2.76 8.38 16.48
N LEU A 186 -3.86 8.60 15.75
CA LEU A 186 -4.94 9.49 16.19
C LEU A 186 -5.52 9.03 17.53
N ASN A 187 -5.79 7.74 17.69
CA ASN A 187 -6.27 7.19 18.95
C ASN A 187 -5.26 7.41 20.10
N ALA A 188 -3.97 7.26 19.83
CA ALA A 188 -2.92 7.49 20.82
C ALA A 188 -2.80 8.97 21.23
N LEU A 189 -3.20 9.88 20.36
CA LEU A 189 -3.32 11.33 20.61
C LEU A 189 -4.64 11.69 21.33
N GLY A 190 -5.54 10.74 21.59
CA GLY A 190 -6.87 11.03 22.14
C GLY A 190 -7.83 11.67 21.13
N MET A 191 -7.51 11.63 19.84
CA MET A 191 -8.33 12.12 18.75
C MET A 191 -9.25 11.02 18.23
N ASP A 192 -10.27 11.41 17.45
CA ASP A 192 -11.12 10.46 16.74
C ASP A 192 -10.29 9.65 15.72
N PRO A 193 -10.18 8.32 15.86
CA PRO A 193 -9.40 7.50 14.93
C PRO A 193 -10.06 7.34 13.55
N VAL A 194 -11.34 7.72 13.40
CA VAL A 194 -12.12 7.62 12.17
C VAL A 194 -12.78 8.97 11.83
N PRO A 195 -11.99 10.03 11.64
CA PRO A 195 -12.49 11.41 11.58
C PRO A 195 -13.32 11.71 10.33
N ALA A 196 -13.24 10.88 9.29
CA ALA A 196 -13.94 11.08 8.02
C ALA A 196 -14.26 9.75 7.34
N ALA A 197 -15.29 9.76 6.48
CA ALA A 197 -15.67 8.60 5.67
C ALA A 197 -14.73 8.34 4.49
N PHE A 198 -13.95 9.31 4.08
CA PHE A 198 -13.01 9.23 2.95
C PHE A 198 -11.66 9.81 3.33
N ILE A 199 -10.59 9.21 2.78
CA ILE A 199 -9.22 9.74 2.82
C ILE A 199 -9.06 10.67 1.62
N GLY A 200 -8.43 11.83 1.82
CA GLY A 200 -8.10 12.78 0.75
C GLY A 200 -7.55 14.08 1.31
#